data_9b9a41b1e5b02471561703d27be37e8e
#
_entry.id   9b9a41b1e5b02471561703d27be37e8e
#
_cell.length_a   1.000
_cell.length_b   1.000
_cell.length_c   1.000
_cell.angle_alpha   90.00
_cell.angle_beta   90.00
_cell.angle_gamma   90.00
#
_symmetry.space_group_name_H-M   'P 1'
#
loop_
_entity.id
_entity.type
_entity.pdbx_description
1 polymer ?
#
loop_
_entity_poly.entity_id
_entity_poly.type
_entity_poly.pdbx_seq_one_letter_code
_entity_poly.pdbx_strand_id
1 'polypeptide(L)'
;VFAAMVQQDPRWKLLLVGGGEQEQPMRELAAQLGVADRVLFAGVQNNVPDYMNAFDLFLLPSNFEGSPVTLVEAQGCGVPCLASTNVPGDGSVTELVHFLPLSAPFEEWAKTADSIAPGGPHTDHWPTLAAAGYELKTAAHRMEQVYDKVAGEGAR
;
A
#
# COMPACT_ATOMS: atom_id res chain seq x y z
N VAL A 1 -3.69 7.75 -12.98
CA VAL A 1 -3.03 8.42 -11.85
C VAL A 1 -1.57 8.70 -12.20
N PHE A 2 -0.68 7.69 -12.36
CA PHE A 2 0.76 7.89 -12.51
C PHE A 2 1.16 8.84 -13.67
N ALA A 3 0.51 8.75 -14.82
CA ALA A 3 0.77 9.68 -15.94
C ALA A 3 0.49 11.15 -15.56
N ALA A 4 -0.54 11.43 -14.76
CA ALA A 4 -0.81 12.77 -14.25
C ALA A 4 0.26 13.21 -13.23
N MET A 5 0.76 12.30 -12.39
CA MET A 5 1.88 12.59 -11.48
C MET A 5 3.14 12.99 -12.26
N VAL A 6 3.48 12.27 -13.33
CA VAL A 6 4.64 12.59 -14.18
C VAL A 6 4.48 13.93 -14.90
N GLN A 7 3.26 14.28 -15.31
CA GLN A 7 3.00 15.60 -15.92
C GLN A 7 3.20 16.75 -14.93
N GLN A 8 2.87 16.55 -13.66
CA GLN A 8 3.04 17.53 -12.60
C GLN A 8 4.50 17.62 -12.13
N ASP A 9 5.13 16.48 -11.87
CA ASP A 9 6.54 16.38 -11.51
C ASP A 9 7.22 15.22 -12.27
N PRO A 10 8.09 15.52 -13.25
CA PRO A 10 8.75 14.49 -14.06
C PRO A 10 9.80 13.66 -13.28
N ARG A 11 10.02 13.90 -12.01
CA ARG A 11 10.92 13.08 -11.16
C ARG A 11 10.27 11.78 -10.73
N TRP A 12 8.93 11.70 -10.72
CA TRP A 12 8.22 10.49 -10.34
C TRP A 12 8.60 9.29 -11.20
N LYS A 13 8.82 8.17 -10.54
CA LYS A 13 8.99 6.83 -11.12
C LYS A 13 8.00 5.89 -10.48
N LEU A 14 7.50 4.93 -11.24
CA LEU A 14 6.61 3.89 -10.75
C LEU A 14 7.36 2.57 -10.68
N LEU A 15 7.36 1.95 -9.51
CA LEU A 15 7.88 0.61 -9.30
C LEU A 15 6.70 -0.33 -9.04
N LEU A 16 6.52 -1.32 -9.91
CA LEU A 16 5.52 -2.36 -9.76
C LEU A 16 6.21 -3.65 -9.30
N VAL A 17 5.87 -4.09 -8.09
CA VAL A 17 6.39 -5.32 -7.48
C VAL A 17 5.29 -6.37 -7.49
N GLY A 18 5.53 -7.49 -8.12
CA GLY A 18 4.56 -8.54 -8.36
C GLY A 18 4.57 -9.01 -9.80
N GLY A 19 3.72 -9.95 -10.13
CA GLY A 19 3.55 -10.47 -11.49
C GLY A 19 2.11 -10.89 -11.72
N GLY A 20 1.77 -11.13 -12.98
CA GLY A 20 0.44 -11.59 -13.36
C GLY A 20 0.14 -11.30 -14.82
N GLU A 21 -1.02 -11.75 -15.26
CA GLU A 21 -1.46 -11.66 -16.66
C GLU A 21 -1.61 -10.21 -17.16
N GLN A 22 -1.74 -9.26 -16.24
CA GLN A 22 -1.90 -7.84 -16.56
C GLN A 22 -0.57 -7.11 -16.83
N GLU A 23 0.59 -7.76 -16.67
CA GLU A 23 1.88 -7.08 -16.87
C GLU A 23 2.03 -6.57 -18.30
N GLN A 24 1.76 -7.39 -19.31
CA GLN A 24 1.90 -6.98 -20.71
C GLN A 24 0.92 -5.85 -21.08
N PRO A 25 -0.40 -5.93 -20.77
CA PRO A 25 -1.31 -4.79 -20.94
C PRO A 25 -0.85 -3.51 -20.24
N MET A 26 -0.26 -3.60 -19.05
CA MET A 26 0.26 -2.44 -18.32
C MET A 26 1.47 -1.80 -19.00
N ARG A 27 2.38 -2.61 -19.58
CA ARG A 27 3.52 -2.12 -20.37
C ARG A 27 3.05 -1.36 -21.61
N GLU A 28 2.05 -1.89 -22.31
CA GLU A 28 1.45 -1.27 -23.48
C GLU A 28 0.75 0.05 -23.12
N LEU A 29 0.00 0.08 -22.01
CA LEU A 29 -0.62 1.29 -21.50
C LEU A 29 0.41 2.37 -21.11
N ALA A 30 1.50 1.97 -20.44
CA ALA A 30 2.58 2.88 -20.10
C ALA A 30 3.23 3.52 -21.34
N ALA A 31 3.41 2.72 -22.42
CA ALA A 31 3.90 3.22 -23.70
C ALA A 31 2.90 4.19 -24.36
N GLN A 32 1.61 3.85 -24.38
CA GLN A 32 0.56 4.71 -24.94
C GLN A 32 0.46 6.05 -24.21
N LEU A 33 0.66 6.04 -22.89
CA LEU A 33 0.63 7.24 -22.04
C LEU A 33 1.97 8.02 -22.04
N GLY A 34 3.01 7.53 -22.73
CA GLY A 34 4.30 8.17 -22.84
C GLY A 34 5.13 8.18 -21.55
N VAL A 35 4.90 7.21 -20.66
CA VAL A 35 5.57 7.10 -19.35
C VAL A 35 6.35 5.79 -19.17
N ALA A 36 6.55 5.02 -20.23
CA ALA A 36 7.17 3.69 -20.18
C ALA A 36 8.60 3.71 -19.61
N ASP A 37 9.36 4.75 -19.90
CA ASP A 37 10.74 4.97 -19.40
C ASP A 37 10.80 5.25 -17.89
N ARG A 38 9.64 5.48 -17.26
CA ARG A 38 9.47 5.79 -15.84
C ARG A 38 8.80 4.68 -15.05
N VAL A 39 8.45 3.56 -15.69
CA VAL A 39 7.81 2.41 -15.05
C VAL A 39 8.79 1.24 -15.01
N LEU A 40 9.11 0.79 -13.81
CA LEU A 40 9.92 -0.39 -13.56
C LEU A 40 9.03 -1.55 -13.10
N PHE A 41 9.08 -2.65 -13.82
CA PHE A 41 8.42 -3.90 -13.45
C PHE A 41 9.46 -4.81 -12.79
N ALA A 42 9.39 -4.97 -11.47
CA ALA A 42 10.34 -5.76 -10.69
C ALA A 42 10.03 -7.27 -10.69
N GLY A 43 8.83 -7.66 -11.18
CA GLY A 43 8.36 -9.04 -11.10
C GLY A 43 8.09 -9.47 -9.65
N VAL A 44 7.94 -10.78 -9.44
CA VAL A 44 7.71 -11.37 -8.12
C VAL A 44 9.00 -11.32 -7.31
N GLN A 45 8.92 -10.78 -6.09
CA GLN A 45 10.05 -10.61 -5.18
C GLN A 45 9.76 -11.27 -3.84
N ASN A 46 10.80 -11.84 -3.20
CA ASN A 46 10.70 -12.46 -1.88
C ASN A 46 11.07 -11.49 -0.74
N ASN A 47 11.68 -10.36 -1.06
CA ASN A 47 12.14 -9.34 -0.11
C ASN A 47 11.32 -8.05 -0.24
N VAL A 48 10.00 -8.16 -0.27
CA VAL A 48 9.07 -7.02 -0.44
C VAL A 48 9.33 -5.86 0.52
N PRO A 49 9.69 -6.08 1.80
CA PRO A 49 10.01 -4.99 2.71
C PRO A 49 11.17 -4.09 2.25
N ASP A 50 12.18 -4.65 1.57
CA ASP A 50 13.30 -3.84 1.04
C ASP A 50 12.83 -2.89 -0.07
N TYR A 51 11.88 -3.36 -0.89
CA TYR A 51 11.25 -2.52 -1.91
C TYR A 51 10.37 -1.44 -1.29
N MET A 52 9.58 -1.78 -0.28
CA MET A 52 8.73 -0.81 0.43
C MET A 52 9.56 0.28 1.10
N ASN A 53 10.67 -0.07 1.73
CA ASN A 53 11.58 0.92 2.33
C ASN A 53 12.21 1.89 1.30
N ALA A 54 12.19 1.55 0.02
CA ALA A 54 12.68 2.40 -1.05
C ALA A 54 11.59 3.29 -1.68
N PHE A 55 10.32 3.16 -1.26
CA PHE A 55 9.22 3.96 -1.80
C PHE A 55 9.13 5.31 -1.08
N ASP A 56 8.91 6.38 -1.83
CA ASP A 56 8.50 7.68 -1.30
C ASP A 56 6.98 7.73 -1.07
N LEU A 57 6.22 6.89 -1.79
CA LEU A 57 4.77 6.81 -1.73
C LEU A 57 4.30 5.41 -2.12
N PHE A 58 3.33 4.88 -1.37
CA PHE A 58 2.59 3.67 -1.74
C PHE A 58 1.22 4.06 -2.31
N LEU A 59 0.93 3.64 -3.56
CA LEU A 59 -0.35 3.89 -4.24
C LEU A 59 -1.20 2.62 -4.25
N LEU A 60 -2.45 2.72 -3.78
CA LEU A 60 -3.43 1.64 -3.79
C LEU A 60 -4.78 2.11 -4.37
N PRO A 61 -4.88 2.41 -5.68
CA PRO A 61 -6.11 2.84 -6.34
C PRO A 61 -7.01 1.66 -6.68
N SER A 62 -7.27 0.79 -5.70
CA SER A 62 -8.05 -0.44 -5.89
C SER A 62 -9.54 -0.19 -5.96
N ASN A 63 -10.23 -0.94 -6.83
CA ASN A 63 -11.69 -0.95 -6.89
C ASN A 63 -12.31 -1.71 -5.71
N PHE A 64 -11.59 -2.69 -5.20
CA PHE A 64 -12.01 -3.54 -4.09
C PHE A 64 -10.80 -4.19 -3.43
N GLU A 65 -10.81 -4.25 -2.10
CA GLU A 65 -9.88 -5.00 -1.28
C GLU A 65 -10.63 -5.74 -0.18
N GLY A 66 -10.19 -6.94 0.18
CA GLY A 66 -10.68 -7.65 1.35
C GLY A 66 -10.00 -7.15 2.62
N SER A 67 -8.71 -7.45 2.74
CA SER A 67 -7.84 -6.94 3.81
C SER A 67 -6.51 -6.52 3.16
N PRO A 68 -6.24 -5.22 3.03
CA PRO A 68 -5.08 -4.72 2.30
C PRO A 68 -3.81 -4.83 3.16
N VAL A 69 -3.28 -6.05 3.30
CA VAL A 69 -2.05 -6.32 4.09
C VAL A 69 -0.90 -5.44 3.62
N THR A 70 -0.76 -5.24 2.31
CA THR A 70 0.29 -4.37 1.74
C THR A 70 0.18 -2.92 2.20
N LEU A 71 -1.03 -2.42 2.49
CA LEU A 71 -1.23 -1.09 3.07
C LEU A 71 -0.69 -1.02 4.50
N VAL A 72 -0.88 -2.08 5.29
CA VAL A 72 -0.34 -2.19 6.65
C VAL A 72 1.19 -2.30 6.61
N GLU A 73 1.74 -3.11 5.70
CA GLU A 73 3.18 -3.28 5.51
C GLU A 73 3.86 -1.95 5.12
N ALA A 74 3.25 -1.18 4.21
CA ALA A 74 3.76 0.13 3.81
C ALA A 74 3.82 1.11 4.99
N GLN A 75 2.76 1.14 5.83
CA GLN A 75 2.75 1.93 7.06
C GLN A 75 3.85 1.50 8.04
N GLY A 76 4.09 0.18 8.18
CA GLY A 76 5.17 -0.34 9.01
C GLY A 76 6.56 0.13 8.56
N CYS A 77 6.75 0.29 7.27
CA CYS A 77 7.95 0.87 6.66
C CYS A 77 7.99 2.42 6.74
N GLY A 78 6.97 3.07 7.32
CA GLY A 78 6.89 4.52 7.41
C GLY A 78 6.59 5.22 6.07
N VAL A 79 6.04 4.49 5.10
CA VAL A 79 5.75 5.00 3.75
C VAL A 79 4.38 5.68 3.75
N PRO A 80 4.28 6.94 3.31
CA PRO A 80 2.99 7.57 3.04
C PRO A 80 2.18 6.76 2.03
N CYS A 81 0.88 6.63 2.28
CA CYS A 81 0.00 5.80 1.47
C CYS A 81 -1.15 6.63 0.91
N LEU A 82 -1.42 6.48 -0.38
CA LEU A 82 -2.60 7.06 -1.03
C LEU A 82 -3.46 5.94 -1.59
N ALA A 83 -4.60 5.70 -0.98
CA ALA A 83 -5.51 4.62 -1.31
C ALA A 83 -6.86 5.15 -1.83
N SER A 84 -7.61 4.29 -2.52
CA SER A 84 -9.00 4.64 -2.88
C SER A 84 -9.92 4.51 -1.67
N THR A 85 -11.01 5.28 -1.65
CA THR A 85 -12.07 5.15 -0.63
C THR A 85 -12.82 3.81 -0.69
N ASN A 86 -12.55 2.98 -1.70
CA ASN A 86 -13.09 1.63 -1.82
C ASN A 86 -12.27 0.59 -1.03
N VAL A 87 -11.08 0.99 -0.55
CA VAL A 87 -10.24 0.18 0.33
C VAL A 87 -10.79 0.28 1.76
N PRO A 88 -11.00 -0.86 2.46
CA PRO A 88 -11.47 -0.84 3.85
C PRO A 88 -10.53 -0.03 4.76
N GLY A 89 -11.11 0.79 5.62
CA GLY A 89 -10.37 1.66 6.53
C GLY A 89 -9.69 0.93 7.69
N ASP A 90 -10.03 -0.33 7.94
CA ASP A 90 -9.50 -1.13 9.06
C ASP A 90 -7.97 -1.30 8.97
N GLY A 91 -7.40 -1.26 7.74
CA GLY A 91 -5.96 -1.26 7.52
C GLY A 91 -5.27 0.11 7.74
N SER A 92 -6.03 1.18 7.96
CA SER A 92 -5.48 2.52 8.22
C SER A 92 -5.21 2.69 9.72
N VAL A 93 -3.99 2.36 10.14
CA VAL A 93 -3.58 2.30 11.54
C VAL A 93 -2.82 3.55 11.97
N THR A 94 -2.23 4.24 10.99
CA THR A 94 -1.41 5.44 11.21
C THR A 94 -1.96 6.62 10.43
N GLU A 95 -1.44 7.82 10.71
CA GLU A 95 -1.74 9.04 9.96
C GLU A 95 -1.15 9.08 8.56
N LEU A 96 -0.36 8.08 8.19
CA LEU A 96 0.27 7.98 6.86
C LEU A 96 -0.72 7.67 5.74
N VAL A 97 -1.94 7.21 6.06
CA VAL A 97 -2.90 6.77 5.04
C VAL A 97 -3.86 7.89 4.68
N HIS A 98 -3.88 8.22 3.41
CA HIS A 98 -4.78 9.20 2.81
C HIS A 98 -5.71 8.50 1.82
N PHE A 99 -6.96 8.95 1.73
CA PHE A 99 -7.95 8.34 0.86
C PHE A 99 -8.50 9.35 -0.14
N LEU A 100 -8.65 8.91 -1.40
CA LEU A 100 -9.37 9.64 -2.45
C LEU A 100 -10.36 8.70 -3.16
N PRO A 101 -11.54 9.22 -3.58
CA PRO A 101 -12.44 8.41 -4.37
C PRO A 101 -11.85 8.16 -5.77
N LEU A 102 -12.10 6.98 -6.35
CA LEU A 102 -11.67 6.66 -7.71
C LEU A 102 -12.28 7.59 -8.77
N SER A 103 -13.39 8.25 -8.45
CA SER A 103 -14.04 9.28 -9.29
C SER A 103 -13.33 10.64 -9.26
N ALA A 104 -12.37 10.84 -8.33
CA ALA A 104 -11.60 12.08 -8.29
C ALA A 104 -10.76 12.23 -9.57
N PRO A 105 -10.58 13.46 -10.08
CA PRO A 105 -9.70 13.73 -11.21
C PRO A 105 -8.27 13.22 -10.96
N PHE A 106 -7.58 12.75 -12.00
CA PHE A 106 -6.21 12.25 -11.86
C PHE A 106 -5.24 13.34 -11.38
N GLU A 107 -5.53 14.60 -11.68
CA GLU A 107 -4.78 15.76 -11.21
C GLU A 107 -4.90 15.96 -9.69
N GLU A 108 -6.04 15.59 -9.09
CA GLU A 108 -6.23 15.61 -7.64
C GLU A 108 -5.41 14.52 -6.96
N TRP A 109 -5.39 13.32 -7.55
CA TRP A 109 -4.51 12.23 -7.11
C TRP A 109 -3.04 12.64 -7.17
N ALA A 110 -2.61 13.30 -8.26
CA ALA A 110 -1.24 13.77 -8.43
C ALA A 110 -0.86 14.81 -7.37
N LYS A 111 -1.71 15.83 -7.15
CA LYS A 111 -1.49 16.86 -6.13
C LYS A 111 -1.41 16.29 -4.72
N THR A 112 -2.31 15.35 -4.40
CA THR A 112 -2.29 14.70 -3.10
C THR A 112 -1.01 13.88 -2.92
N ALA A 113 -0.63 13.11 -3.94
CA ALA A 113 0.62 12.35 -3.94
C ALA A 113 1.84 13.25 -3.63
N ASP A 114 1.98 14.37 -4.33
CA ASP A 114 3.06 15.33 -4.09
C ASP A 114 3.02 15.93 -2.67
N SER A 115 1.83 16.18 -2.14
CA SER A 115 1.69 16.82 -0.82
C SER A 115 2.03 15.89 0.34
N ILE A 116 1.82 14.58 0.20
CA ILE A 116 2.03 13.59 1.26
C ILE A 116 3.36 12.84 1.16
N ALA A 117 4.07 12.96 0.05
CA ALA A 117 5.37 12.33 -0.20
C ALA A 117 6.50 13.38 -0.18
N PRO A 118 6.87 13.91 0.99
CA PRO A 118 7.86 15.00 1.07
C PRO A 118 9.27 14.54 0.73
N GLY A 119 9.50 13.23 0.59
CA GLY A 119 10.82 12.62 0.49
C GLY A 119 11.58 12.66 1.81
N GLY A 120 12.63 11.87 1.92
CA GLY A 120 13.47 11.81 3.12
C GLY A 120 13.32 10.50 3.91
N PRO A 121 13.97 10.42 5.08
CA PRO A 121 13.97 9.20 5.87
C PRO A 121 12.58 8.92 6.43
N HIS A 122 12.18 7.66 6.38
CA HIS A 122 10.91 7.20 6.95
C HIS A 122 11.00 7.11 8.47
N THR A 123 9.86 7.36 9.13
CA THR A 123 9.71 7.15 10.57
C THR A 123 9.24 5.72 10.82
N ASP A 124 9.80 5.05 11.81
CA ASP A 124 9.36 3.72 12.23
C ASP A 124 7.99 3.80 12.92
N HIS A 125 6.96 3.25 12.27
CA HIS A 125 5.60 3.13 12.79
C HIS A 125 5.27 1.73 13.32
N TRP A 126 6.25 0.81 13.35
CA TRP A 126 6.05 -0.56 13.82
C TRP A 126 5.46 -0.63 15.24
N PRO A 127 5.88 0.19 16.22
CA PRO A 127 5.27 0.17 17.55
C PRO A 127 3.75 0.43 17.54
N THR A 128 3.29 1.33 16.67
CA THR A 128 1.86 1.65 16.51
C THR A 128 1.09 0.46 15.92
N LEU A 129 1.65 -0.17 14.90
CA LEU A 129 1.05 -1.36 14.29
C LEU A 129 1.01 -2.55 15.25
N ALA A 130 2.09 -2.77 16.00
CA ALA A 130 2.15 -3.82 17.01
C ALA A 130 1.07 -3.63 18.09
N ALA A 131 0.87 -2.38 18.58
CA ALA A 131 -0.18 -2.05 19.54
C ALA A 131 -1.58 -2.28 18.95
N ALA A 132 -1.78 -2.03 17.67
CA ALA A 132 -3.04 -2.32 16.95
C ALA A 132 -3.27 -3.83 16.72
N GLY A 133 -2.27 -4.69 16.97
CA GLY A 133 -2.40 -6.14 16.89
C GLY A 133 -1.83 -6.77 15.62
N TYR A 134 -1.08 -6.02 14.82
CA TYR A 134 -0.43 -6.52 13.60
C TYR A 134 0.92 -7.21 13.86
N GLU A 135 1.31 -7.37 15.14
CA GLU A 135 2.46 -8.20 15.50
C GLU A 135 2.06 -9.68 15.55
N LEU A 136 2.82 -10.53 14.85
CA LEU A 136 2.51 -11.95 14.68
C LEU A 136 2.37 -12.69 16.03
N LYS A 137 3.26 -12.45 16.99
CA LYS A 137 3.22 -13.12 18.30
C LYS A 137 1.96 -12.74 19.09
N THR A 138 1.63 -11.46 19.11
CA THR A 138 0.43 -10.94 19.78
C THR A 138 -0.84 -11.46 19.08
N ALA A 139 -0.86 -11.49 17.76
CA ALA A 139 -1.98 -12.03 16.98
C ALA A 139 -2.17 -13.54 17.23
N ALA A 140 -1.09 -14.32 17.23
CA ALA A 140 -1.12 -15.74 17.52
C ALA A 140 -1.66 -16.02 18.93
N HIS A 141 -1.18 -15.30 19.95
CA HIS A 141 -1.66 -15.46 21.32
C HIS A 141 -3.14 -15.12 21.48
N ARG A 142 -3.61 -14.04 20.82
CA ARG A 142 -5.05 -13.71 20.80
C ARG A 142 -5.88 -14.83 20.15
N MET A 143 -5.37 -15.42 19.08
CA MET A 143 -6.05 -16.55 18.41
C MET A 143 -6.11 -17.78 19.30
N GLU A 144 -5.02 -18.14 20.01
CA GLU A 144 -4.99 -19.21 21.01
C GLU A 144 -6.10 -19.01 22.08
N GLN A 145 -6.21 -17.79 22.63
CA GLN A 145 -7.26 -17.47 23.60
C GLN A 145 -8.67 -17.66 23.05
N VAL A 146 -8.91 -17.35 21.79
CA VAL A 146 -10.21 -17.57 21.12
C VAL A 146 -10.49 -19.07 21.02
N TYR A 147 -9.51 -19.87 20.60
CA TYR A 147 -9.68 -21.33 20.51
C TYR A 147 -9.92 -21.97 21.88
N ASP A 148 -9.17 -21.58 22.91
CA ASP A 148 -9.33 -22.10 24.27
C ASP A 148 -10.73 -21.80 24.82
N LYS A 149 -11.23 -20.58 24.57
CA LYS A 149 -12.59 -20.20 24.98
C LYS A 149 -13.64 -21.04 24.30
N VAL A 150 -13.57 -21.21 22.96
CA VAL A 150 -14.54 -22.00 22.19
C VAL A 150 -14.47 -23.48 22.58
N ALA A 151 -13.28 -24.05 22.79
CA ALA A 151 -13.10 -25.43 23.22
C ALA A 151 -13.65 -25.65 24.65
N GLY A 152 -13.47 -24.69 25.57
CA GLY A 152 -14.02 -24.75 26.92
C GLY A 152 -15.55 -24.61 27.01
N GLU A 153 -16.17 -23.91 26.07
CA GLU A 153 -17.63 -23.76 25.97
C GLU A 153 -18.31 -25.02 25.36
N GLY A 154 -17.61 -25.76 24.49
CA GLY A 154 -18.12 -26.99 23.87
C GLY A 154 -18.02 -28.24 24.74
N ALA A 155 -17.38 -28.15 25.92
CA ALA A 155 -17.18 -29.25 26.88
C ALA A 155 -18.21 -29.26 28.04
N ARG A 156 -19.31 -28.48 27.96
CA ARG A 156 -20.40 -28.44 28.96
C ARG A 156 -21.69 -29.00 28.41
#